data_1401af247f887fae5e36a43680c91bb2
#
_entry.id   1401af247f887fae5e36a43680c91bb2
#
_cell.length_a   1.000
_cell.length_b   1.000
_cell.length_c   1.000
_cell.angle_alpha   90.00
_cell.angle_beta   90.00
_cell.angle_gamma   90.00
#
_symmetry.space_group_name_H-M   'P 1'
#
loop_
_entity.id
_entity.type
_entity.pdbx_description
1 polymer ?
#
loop_
_entity_poly.entity_id
_entity_poly.type
_entity_poly.pdbx_seq_one_letter_code
_entity_poly.pdbx_strand_id
1 'polypeptide(L)'
;MKICLVATFPPSGRQLNEYAFHIARELKNRPDVELTILADELTKYDFATDENGKPLEVGAQPELPGFNVIRCWKFASLSNPIRLLNTIRRLKPDIVWFNLVFSSFATPENPVAAFAGLSIPAMVRAAGFYTHITLHHIIEHVDFAAAGVKRERLYQLGSDFATRALLRANSVSVLLPGYRRTLVNKYSAQNVLLGTHGTFASTPEPPNFSKRANPHQRILAIGHWGTYKRLETLMAAFPLILKEVPEAKLVVAGANHHTRAGYWESIRDAQPRELPIEFKGYVAEDDIPELFQSTSILVLPYDSATGSSGPAHQACEFGVPIVCADIPDFRGMVTDEDMAVRFYRIGDHEDLAQQLIRILKSPELQQSMAEQNFAAGVQMTMSNVIANYLRWFKLNQAKKRVLNDLSPMRSHIPWTQAMRSNERSPHWGLQETFPDETENGSPVLIVDDITKPSPESESAKGYTAQKAKASKRA
;
A
#
# COMPACT_ATOMS: atom_id res chain seq x y z
N MET A 1 -15.16 -22.57 -1.62
CA MET A 1 -14.40 -22.14 -0.43
C MET A 1 -15.16 -21.05 0.26
N LYS A 2 -15.44 -21.22 1.56
CA LYS A 2 -16.17 -20.22 2.37
C LYS A 2 -15.17 -19.24 3.02
N ILE A 3 -15.29 -17.97 2.71
CA ILE A 3 -14.42 -16.91 3.23
C ILE A 3 -15.23 -15.92 4.06
N CYS A 4 -14.80 -15.66 5.30
CA CYS A 4 -15.25 -14.52 6.08
C CYS A 4 -14.20 -13.41 5.98
N LEU A 5 -14.54 -12.27 5.39
CA LEU A 5 -13.70 -11.07 5.35
C LEU A 5 -14.07 -10.16 6.53
N VAL A 6 -13.15 -9.94 7.46
CA VAL A 6 -13.30 -9.02 8.60
C VAL A 6 -12.64 -7.70 8.25
N ALA A 7 -13.43 -6.66 8.06
CA ALA A 7 -12.98 -5.34 7.65
C ALA A 7 -14.02 -4.26 7.97
N THR A 8 -13.61 -2.99 7.94
CA THR A 8 -14.55 -1.89 7.70
C THR A 8 -15.13 -2.03 6.29
N PHE A 9 -16.42 -1.73 6.11
CA PHE A 9 -17.04 -1.94 4.82
C PHE A 9 -18.10 -0.87 4.53
N PRO A 10 -18.21 -0.36 3.28
CA PRO A 10 -19.22 0.64 2.94
C PRO A 10 -20.63 0.25 3.40
N PRO A 11 -21.47 1.23 3.78
CA PRO A 11 -21.29 2.66 3.70
C PRO A 11 -20.49 3.27 4.86
N SER A 12 -19.74 2.47 5.65
CA SER A 12 -18.80 3.02 6.65
C SER A 12 -17.75 3.87 5.96
N GLY A 13 -17.56 5.11 6.41
CA GLY A 13 -16.49 6.01 5.94
C GLY A 13 -15.13 5.77 6.62
N ARG A 14 -14.98 4.67 7.36
CA ARG A 14 -13.76 4.36 8.12
C ARG A 14 -12.63 3.85 7.22
N GLN A 15 -11.41 4.03 7.69
CA GLN A 15 -10.19 3.60 7.00
C GLN A 15 -10.27 2.15 6.49
N LEU A 16 -9.77 1.91 5.28
CA LEU A 16 -9.76 0.63 4.55
C LEU A 16 -11.12 0.13 4.03
N ASN A 17 -12.21 0.88 4.18
CA ASN A 17 -13.51 0.47 3.64
C ASN A 17 -13.51 0.28 2.11
N GLU A 18 -12.89 1.22 1.38
CA GLU A 18 -12.76 1.15 -0.09
C GLU A 18 -11.90 -0.05 -0.50
N TYR A 19 -10.76 -0.24 0.16
CA TYR A 19 -9.91 -1.40 -0.12
C TYR A 19 -10.63 -2.73 0.14
N ALA A 20 -11.39 -2.82 1.23
CA ALA A 20 -12.20 -3.99 1.55
C ALA A 20 -13.32 -4.21 0.51
N PHE A 21 -13.90 -3.14 -0.03
CA PHE A 21 -14.86 -3.22 -1.13
C PHE A 21 -14.25 -3.85 -2.38
N HIS A 22 -13.06 -3.41 -2.79
CA HIS A 22 -12.38 -3.97 -3.97
C HIS A 22 -12.00 -5.45 -3.78
N ILE A 23 -11.50 -5.83 -2.58
CA ILE A 23 -11.30 -7.26 -2.23
C ILE A 23 -12.63 -8.03 -2.38
N ALA A 24 -13.69 -7.52 -1.77
CA ALA A 24 -14.99 -8.19 -1.75
C ALA A 24 -15.59 -8.34 -3.16
N ARG A 25 -15.46 -7.29 -4.01
CA ARG A 25 -15.91 -7.29 -5.39
C ARG A 25 -15.22 -8.40 -6.19
N GLU A 26 -13.91 -8.53 -6.08
CA GLU A 26 -13.16 -9.56 -6.78
C GLU A 26 -13.45 -10.97 -6.24
N LEU A 27 -13.59 -11.14 -4.93
CA LEU A 27 -13.96 -12.42 -4.33
C LEU A 27 -15.36 -12.87 -4.75
N LYS A 28 -16.33 -11.94 -4.80
CA LYS A 28 -17.70 -12.20 -5.24
C LYS A 28 -17.78 -12.71 -6.68
N ASN A 29 -16.87 -12.23 -7.54
CA ASN A 29 -16.80 -12.63 -8.95
C ASN A 29 -16.19 -14.04 -9.16
N ARG A 30 -15.73 -14.70 -8.09
CA ARG A 30 -15.14 -16.05 -8.14
C ARG A 30 -16.22 -17.11 -7.85
N PRO A 31 -16.54 -17.97 -8.83
CA PRO A 31 -17.65 -18.94 -8.67
C PRO A 31 -17.37 -20.02 -7.61
N ASP A 32 -16.11 -20.22 -7.24
CA ASP A 32 -15.69 -21.19 -6.23
C ASP A 32 -15.55 -20.56 -4.82
N VAL A 33 -15.96 -19.31 -4.63
CA VAL A 33 -15.90 -18.59 -3.36
C VAL A 33 -17.29 -18.22 -2.88
N GLU A 34 -17.61 -18.58 -1.63
CA GLU A 34 -18.75 -18.09 -0.87
C GLU A 34 -18.25 -17.06 0.12
N LEU A 35 -18.57 -15.78 -0.14
CA LEU A 35 -18.09 -14.64 0.66
C LEU A 35 -19.13 -14.17 1.65
N THR A 36 -18.72 -14.00 2.92
CA THR A 36 -19.46 -13.24 3.93
C THR A 36 -18.55 -12.16 4.50
N ILE A 37 -19.03 -10.93 4.57
CA ILE A 37 -18.30 -9.78 5.10
C ILE A 37 -18.74 -9.55 6.54
N LEU A 38 -17.79 -9.56 7.47
CA LEU A 38 -18.01 -9.25 8.88
C LEU A 38 -17.57 -7.80 9.11
N ALA A 39 -18.54 -6.89 9.01
CA ALA A 39 -18.30 -5.46 9.00
C ALA A 39 -18.53 -4.80 10.37
N ASP A 40 -18.04 -3.57 10.48
CA ASP A 40 -18.30 -2.67 11.59
C ASP A 40 -19.78 -2.21 11.66
N GLU A 41 -20.27 -2.01 12.87
CA GLU A 41 -21.57 -1.37 13.11
C GLU A 41 -21.47 0.10 12.71
N LEU A 42 -22.44 0.57 11.91
CA LEU A 42 -22.50 1.95 11.47
C LEU A 42 -22.86 2.87 12.63
N THR A 43 -22.19 4.00 12.70
CA THR A 43 -22.46 5.07 13.67
C THR A 43 -22.84 6.35 12.94
N LYS A 44 -23.48 7.28 13.62
CA LYS A 44 -23.86 8.58 13.02
C LYS A 44 -22.69 9.42 12.48
N TYR A 45 -21.44 9.03 12.77
CA TYR A 45 -20.24 9.70 12.31
C TYR A 45 -19.58 9.03 11.08
N ASP A 46 -20.13 7.92 10.61
CA ASP A 46 -19.52 7.09 9.55
C ASP A 46 -20.10 7.38 8.16
N PHE A 47 -20.91 8.42 8.04
CA PHE A 47 -21.62 8.74 6.82
C PHE A 47 -20.90 9.76 5.97
N ALA A 48 -21.02 9.61 4.65
CA ALA A 48 -20.72 10.66 3.71
C ALA A 48 -21.46 11.93 4.11
N THR A 49 -20.82 13.06 4.02
CA THR A 49 -21.46 14.35 4.16
C THR A 49 -22.08 14.75 2.83
N ASP A 50 -23.23 15.43 2.88
CA ASP A 50 -23.79 16.09 1.71
C ASP A 50 -22.83 17.20 1.20
N GLU A 51 -23.19 17.79 0.08
CA GLU A 51 -22.42 18.91 -0.54
C GLU A 51 -22.17 20.11 0.40
N ASN A 52 -22.94 20.20 1.50
CA ASN A 52 -22.83 21.23 2.53
C ASN A 52 -22.06 20.75 3.79
N GLY A 53 -21.49 19.56 3.75
CA GLY A 53 -20.75 18.98 4.89
C GLY A 53 -21.62 18.46 6.02
N LYS A 54 -22.96 18.34 5.82
CA LYS A 54 -23.89 17.80 6.80
C LYS A 54 -23.89 16.27 6.72
N PRO A 55 -23.72 15.54 7.85
CA PRO A 55 -23.79 14.08 7.83
C PRO A 55 -25.15 13.60 7.29
N LEU A 56 -25.11 12.71 6.31
CA LEU A 56 -26.32 12.00 5.86
C LEU A 56 -26.86 11.15 7.00
N GLU A 57 -28.18 11.13 7.21
CA GLU A 57 -28.79 10.44 8.36
C GLU A 57 -28.54 8.92 8.34
N VAL A 58 -28.24 8.38 9.52
CA VAL A 58 -28.10 6.92 9.74
C VAL A 58 -29.42 6.24 9.42
N GLY A 59 -29.43 5.35 8.48
CA GLY A 59 -30.64 4.64 8.01
C GLY A 59 -31.08 5.01 6.60
N ALA A 60 -30.52 6.09 6.03
CA ALA A 60 -30.82 6.48 4.66
C ALA A 60 -29.95 5.76 3.60
N GLN A 61 -28.83 5.12 4.01
CA GLN A 61 -27.96 4.39 3.07
C GLN A 61 -28.21 2.88 3.19
N PRO A 62 -28.78 2.25 2.16
CA PRO A 62 -28.93 0.81 2.13
C PRO A 62 -27.56 0.12 2.06
N GLU A 63 -27.49 -1.09 2.61
CA GLU A 63 -26.33 -1.96 2.38
C GLU A 63 -26.09 -2.11 0.87
N LEU A 64 -24.82 -2.20 0.48
CA LEU A 64 -24.47 -2.36 -0.93
C LEU A 64 -25.12 -3.63 -1.50
N PRO A 65 -25.89 -3.53 -2.58
CA PRO A 65 -26.62 -4.66 -3.11
C PRO A 65 -25.67 -5.75 -3.61
N GLY A 66 -26.06 -6.99 -3.33
CA GLY A 66 -25.34 -8.16 -3.80
C GLY A 66 -24.13 -8.59 -2.97
N PHE A 67 -23.92 -8.02 -1.79
CA PHE A 67 -22.95 -8.51 -0.80
C PHE A 67 -23.68 -9.10 0.41
N ASN A 68 -23.15 -10.19 0.97
CA ASN A 68 -23.61 -10.75 2.24
C ASN A 68 -22.82 -10.11 3.38
N VAL A 69 -23.38 -9.05 3.98
CA VAL A 69 -22.75 -8.25 5.02
C VAL A 69 -23.40 -8.53 6.36
N ILE A 70 -22.61 -8.86 7.37
CA ILE A 70 -23.01 -9.01 8.76
C ILE A 70 -22.27 -7.97 9.60
N ARG A 71 -22.95 -6.95 10.09
CA ARG A 71 -22.38 -5.95 10.98
C ARG A 71 -22.38 -6.47 12.39
N CYS A 72 -21.20 -6.93 12.88
CA CYS A 72 -21.11 -7.67 14.12
C CYS A 72 -20.01 -7.20 15.07
N TRP A 73 -19.31 -6.15 14.75
CA TRP A 73 -18.32 -5.53 15.62
C TRP A 73 -18.38 -4.01 15.55
N LYS A 74 -17.82 -3.30 16.52
CA LYS A 74 -17.83 -1.84 16.55
C LYS A 74 -16.53 -1.27 17.12
N PHE A 75 -16.21 -0.06 16.69
CA PHE A 75 -15.04 0.66 17.23
C PHE A 75 -15.18 0.88 18.75
N ALA A 76 -14.04 0.95 19.43
CA ALA A 76 -13.91 1.17 20.88
C ALA A 76 -14.55 0.11 21.78
N SER A 77 -14.98 -1.05 21.24
CA SER A 77 -15.65 -2.10 22.05
C SER A 77 -14.71 -3.22 22.46
N LEU A 78 -14.60 -3.47 23.74
CA LEU A 78 -13.89 -4.62 24.30
C LEU A 78 -14.62 -5.95 24.09
N SER A 79 -15.89 -5.94 23.66
CA SER A 79 -16.68 -7.16 23.41
C SER A 79 -16.44 -7.74 22.01
N ASN A 80 -15.73 -7.06 21.11
CA ASN A 80 -15.47 -7.50 19.74
C ASN A 80 -14.90 -8.92 19.64
N PRO A 81 -13.95 -9.37 20.49
CA PRO A 81 -13.44 -10.73 20.42
C PRO A 81 -14.54 -11.79 20.56
N ILE A 82 -15.44 -11.63 21.52
CA ILE A 82 -16.55 -12.57 21.75
C ILE A 82 -17.56 -12.50 20.60
N ARG A 83 -17.94 -11.31 20.16
CA ARG A 83 -18.92 -11.09 19.11
C ARG A 83 -18.47 -11.70 17.78
N LEU A 84 -17.25 -11.39 17.34
CA LEU A 84 -16.67 -11.91 16.11
C LEU A 84 -16.46 -13.43 16.19
N LEU A 85 -15.91 -13.95 17.28
CA LEU A 85 -15.69 -15.38 17.44
C LEU A 85 -17.01 -16.18 17.40
N ASN A 86 -18.07 -15.69 18.05
CA ASN A 86 -19.38 -16.32 18.02
C ASN A 86 -20.00 -16.30 16.62
N THR A 87 -19.84 -15.21 15.88
CA THR A 87 -20.32 -15.12 14.50
C THR A 87 -19.56 -16.07 13.58
N ILE A 88 -18.22 -16.11 13.68
CA ILE A 88 -17.37 -17.02 12.90
C ILE A 88 -17.70 -18.48 13.19
N ARG A 89 -17.92 -18.85 14.47
CA ARG A 89 -18.32 -20.22 14.85
C ARG A 89 -19.66 -20.65 14.24
N ARG A 90 -20.62 -19.74 14.10
CA ARG A 90 -21.91 -20.01 13.43
C ARG A 90 -21.75 -20.20 11.93
N LEU A 91 -20.92 -19.40 11.29
CA LEU A 91 -20.71 -19.43 9.84
C LEU A 91 -19.81 -20.58 9.38
N LYS A 92 -18.91 -21.04 10.24
CA LYS A 92 -17.93 -22.13 9.97
C LYS A 92 -17.18 -21.94 8.64
N PRO A 93 -16.50 -20.80 8.44
CA PRO A 93 -15.76 -20.56 7.21
C PRO A 93 -14.52 -21.45 7.10
N ASP A 94 -14.07 -21.67 5.87
CA ASP A 94 -12.78 -22.29 5.59
C ASP A 94 -11.62 -21.33 5.92
N ILE A 95 -11.81 -20.03 5.64
CA ILE A 95 -10.84 -18.96 5.82
C ILE A 95 -11.48 -17.78 6.53
N VAL A 96 -10.81 -17.25 7.54
CA VAL A 96 -11.13 -15.94 8.12
C VAL A 96 -10.02 -14.97 7.72
N TRP A 97 -10.35 -14.03 6.87
CA TRP A 97 -9.43 -13.03 6.34
C TRP A 97 -9.65 -11.68 7.01
N PHE A 98 -8.65 -11.20 7.74
CA PHE A 98 -8.65 -9.90 8.39
C PHE A 98 -7.92 -8.87 7.52
N ASN A 99 -8.58 -7.76 7.19
CA ASN A 99 -7.98 -6.61 6.52
C ASN A 99 -7.81 -5.49 7.54
N LEU A 100 -6.57 -5.27 8.02
CA LEU A 100 -6.32 -4.50 9.24
C LEU A 100 -5.23 -3.43 9.07
N VAL A 101 -5.36 -2.41 9.92
CA VAL A 101 -4.29 -1.53 10.39
C VAL A 101 -4.20 -1.62 11.92
N PHE A 102 -3.14 -1.12 12.54
CA PHE A 102 -2.98 -1.17 14.01
C PHE A 102 -4.06 -0.37 14.77
N SER A 103 -4.63 0.65 14.15
CA SER A 103 -5.76 1.41 14.72
C SER A 103 -7.13 0.75 14.51
N SER A 104 -7.20 -0.37 13.81
CA SER A 104 -8.47 -1.12 13.67
C SER A 104 -9.05 -1.46 15.04
N PHE A 105 -10.36 -1.37 15.16
CA PHE A 105 -11.14 -1.57 16.38
C PHE A 105 -11.04 -0.47 17.45
N ALA A 106 -10.10 0.47 17.36
CA ALA A 106 -9.89 1.54 18.35
C ALA A 106 -10.50 2.87 17.91
N THR A 107 -10.66 3.76 18.89
CA THR A 107 -10.83 5.20 18.66
C THR A 107 -9.77 5.94 19.48
N PRO A 108 -9.52 7.24 19.22
CA PRO A 108 -8.59 8.04 20.01
C PRO A 108 -8.91 8.03 21.52
N GLU A 109 -10.20 7.96 21.88
CA GLU A 109 -10.69 7.95 23.26
C GLU A 109 -10.51 6.59 23.94
N ASN A 110 -10.46 5.49 23.16
CA ASN A 110 -10.29 4.14 23.71
C ASN A 110 -9.26 3.33 22.91
N PRO A 111 -7.96 3.65 23.05
CA PRO A 111 -6.89 2.92 22.35
C PRO A 111 -6.73 1.47 22.86
N VAL A 112 -7.18 1.15 24.09
CA VAL A 112 -7.12 -0.22 24.63
C VAL A 112 -7.95 -1.20 23.81
N ALA A 113 -9.02 -0.73 23.18
CA ALA A 113 -9.84 -1.56 22.29
C ALA A 113 -9.06 -2.09 21.08
N ALA A 114 -7.98 -1.40 20.66
CA ALA A 114 -7.07 -1.94 19.64
C ALA A 114 -6.47 -3.28 20.07
N PHE A 115 -5.92 -3.38 21.27
CA PHE A 115 -5.30 -4.62 21.76
C PHE A 115 -6.29 -5.78 21.81
N ALA A 116 -7.52 -5.52 22.31
CA ALA A 116 -8.58 -6.51 22.30
C ALA A 116 -8.91 -6.95 20.87
N GLY A 117 -9.05 -5.99 19.94
CA GLY A 117 -9.34 -6.26 18.53
C GLY A 117 -8.22 -6.99 17.81
N LEU A 118 -6.97 -6.54 17.97
CA LEU A 118 -5.79 -7.14 17.34
C LEU A 118 -5.45 -8.54 17.88
N SER A 119 -6.01 -8.94 19.04
CA SER A 119 -5.91 -10.31 19.56
C SER A 119 -6.88 -11.28 18.89
N ILE A 120 -7.92 -10.80 18.21
CA ILE A 120 -8.98 -11.64 17.61
C ILE A 120 -8.43 -12.68 16.63
N PRO A 121 -7.51 -12.34 15.69
CA PRO A 121 -6.96 -13.34 14.77
C PRO A 121 -6.32 -14.52 15.49
N ALA A 122 -5.58 -14.29 16.59
CA ALA A 122 -4.99 -15.34 17.40
C ALA A 122 -6.05 -16.23 18.06
N MET A 123 -7.12 -15.64 18.57
CA MET A 123 -8.25 -16.36 19.18
C MET A 123 -9.02 -17.19 18.15
N VAL A 124 -9.24 -16.66 16.96
CA VAL A 124 -9.91 -17.35 15.85
C VAL A 124 -9.07 -18.55 15.40
N ARG A 125 -7.74 -18.39 15.27
CA ARG A 125 -6.83 -19.52 15.01
C ARG A 125 -6.88 -20.58 16.12
N ALA A 126 -6.84 -20.15 17.37
CA ALA A 126 -6.92 -21.07 18.52
C ALA A 126 -8.25 -21.84 18.55
N ALA A 127 -9.33 -21.26 18.02
CA ALA A 127 -10.62 -21.93 17.84
C ALA A 127 -10.67 -22.90 16.63
N GLY A 128 -9.55 -23.09 15.91
CA GLY A 128 -9.40 -24.08 14.83
C GLY A 128 -9.64 -23.56 13.41
N PHE A 129 -9.95 -22.26 13.24
CA PHE A 129 -10.17 -21.66 11.92
C PHE A 129 -8.85 -21.22 11.29
N TYR A 130 -8.71 -21.40 9.97
CA TYR A 130 -7.58 -20.83 9.24
C TYR A 130 -7.73 -19.30 9.18
N THR A 131 -6.71 -18.62 9.66
CA THR A 131 -6.73 -17.16 9.84
C THR A 131 -5.64 -16.52 9.01
N HIS A 132 -6.00 -15.62 8.13
CA HIS A 132 -5.10 -14.78 7.34
C HIS A 132 -5.30 -13.31 7.71
N ILE A 133 -4.20 -12.54 7.72
CA ILE A 133 -4.22 -11.09 7.95
C ILE A 133 -3.55 -10.41 6.77
N THR A 134 -4.20 -9.40 6.18
CA THR A 134 -3.54 -8.37 5.38
C THR A 134 -3.33 -7.15 6.28
N LEU A 135 -2.07 -6.82 6.53
CA LEU A 135 -1.65 -5.73 7.41
C LEU A 135 -1.05 -4.60 6.58
N HIS A 136 -1.77 -3.48 6.50
CA HIS A 136 -1.42 -2.37 5.60
C HIS A 136 -0.24 -1.52 6.07
N HIS A 137 0.03 -1.47 7.37
CA HIS A 137 1.24 -0.87 7.93
C HIS A 137 1.64 -1.59 9.21
N ILE A 138 2.91 -1.48 9.57
CA ILE A 138 3.44 -1.98 10.84
C ILE A 138 3.82 -0.82 11.74
N ILE A 139 3.69 -1.04 13.03
CA ILE A 139 3.89 0.02 14.03
C ILE A 139 5.37 0.42 14.15
N GLU A 140 6.27 -0.48 13.81
CA GLU A 140 7.72 -0.30 13.85
C GLU A 140 8.22 0.80 12.89
N HIS A 141 7.44 1.12 11.86
CA HIS A 141 7.72 2.18 10.90
C HIS A 141 6.92 3.47 11.17
N VAL A 142 6.19 3.54 12.30
CA VAL A 142 5.46 4.75 12.69
C VAL A 142 6.36 5.66 13.52
N ASP A 143 6.52 6.91 13.09
CA ASP A 143 7.14 7.95 13.89
C ASP A 143 6.16 8.41 14.99
N PHE A 144 6.39 7.94 16.22
CA PHE A 144 5.55 8.27 17.37
C PHE A 144 5.63 9.75 17.75
N ALA A 145 6.76 10.42 17.51
CA ALA A 145 6.94 11.84 17.80
C ALA A 145 6.09 12.66 16.82
N ALA A 146 6.14 12.36 15.52
CA ALA A 146 5.30 12.99 14.51
C ALA A 146 3.81 12.68 14.70
N ALA A 147 3.49 11.51 15.27
CA ALA A 147 2.12 11.11 15.63
C ALA A 147 1.62 11.74 16.95
N GLY A 148 2.44 12.53 17.66
CA GLY A 148 2.07 13.22 18.90
C GLY A 148 1.91 12.31 20.14
N VAL A 149 2.55 11.15 20.14
CA VAL A 149 2.45 10.16 21.21
C VAL A 149 3.32 10.56 22.41
N LYS A 150 2.68 10.90 23.54
CA LYS A 150 3.37 11.40 24.76
C LYS A 150 4.11 10.33 25.57
N ARG A 151 3.82 9.03 25.41
CA ARG A 151 4.38 7.91 26.19
C ARG A 151 4.96 6.83 25.28
N GLU A 152 5.96 7.19 24.53
CA GLU A 152 6.54 6.37 23.46
C GLU A 152 6.91 4.95 23.93
N ARG A 153 7.64 4.80 25.05
CA ARG A 153 8.04 3.47 25.57
C ARG A 153 6.85 2.55 25.88
N LEU A 154 5.76 3.10 26.40
CA LEU A 154 4.56 2.30 26.72
C LEU A 154 3.86 1.86 25.43
N TYR A 155 3.82 2.75 24.44
CA TYR A 155 3.27 2.42 23.12
C TYR A 155 4.14 1.38 22.39
N GLN A 156 5.47 1.47 22.48
CA GLN A 156 6.38 0.47 21.94
C GLN A 156 6.17 -0.92 22.54
N LEU A 157 6.06 -1.03 23.86
CA LEU A 157 5.77 -2.31 24.53
C LEU A 157 4.40 -2.88 24.12
N GLY A 158 3.38 -2.03 24.07
CA GLY A 158 2.05 -2.41 23.61
C GLY A 158 2.06 -2.86 22.15
N SER A 159 2.81 -2.18 21.31
CA SER A 159 2.98 -2.49 19.88
C SER A 159 3.65 -3.84 19.68
N ASP A 160 4.72 -4.13 20.40
CA ASP A 160 5.41 -5.42 20.36
C ASP A 160 4.47 -6.56 20.74
N PHE A 161 3.65 -6.36 21.78
CA PHE A 161 2.66 -7.33 22.17
C PHE A 161 1.58 -7.54 21.09
N ALA A 162 1.05 -6.46 20.51
CA ALA A 162 0.05 -6.52 19.46
C ALA A 162 0.61 -7.20 18.19
N THR A 163 1.84 -6.85 17.78
CA THR A 163 2.50 -7.48 16.63
C THR A 163 2.69 -8.99 16.87
N ARG A 164 3.16 -9.39 18.06
CA ARG A 164 3.28 -10.83 18.41
C ARG A 164 1.92 -11.55 18.41
N ALA A 165 0.84 -10.88 18.80
CA ALA A 165 -0.51 -11.45 18.75
C ALA A 165 -0.98 -11.64 17.29
N LEU A 166 -0.75 -10.65 16.42
CA LEU A 166 -1.07 -10.75 14.99
C LEU A 166 -0.25 -11.87 14.30
N LEU A 167 1.04 -11.98 14.63
CA LEU A 167 1.92 -13.01 14.08
C LEU A 167 1.53 -14.45 14.53
N ARG A 168 0.61 -14.60 15.45
CA ARG A 168 -0.01 -15.89 15.77
C ARG A 168 -1.08 -16.34 14.77
N ALA A 169 -1.46 -15.54 13.77
CA ALA A 169 -2.29 -15.99 12.66
C ALA A 169 -1.61 -17.12 11.86
N ASN A 170 -2.35 -17.84 11.02
CA ASN A 170 -1.75 -18.87 10.15
C ASN A 170 -0.85 -18.23 9.08
N SER A 171 -1.23 -17.07 8.57
CA SER A 171 -0.41 -16.27 7.67
C SER A 171 -0.72 -14.78 7.84
N VAL A 172 0.30 -13.96 7.64
CA VAL A 172 0.21 -12.49 7.64
C VAL A 172 0.82 -11.99 6.35
N SER A 173 0.11 -11.21 5.57
CA SER A 173 0.68 -10.48 4.45
C SER A 173 0.91 -9.03 4.82
N VAL A 174 2.04 -8.49 4.40
CA VAL A 174 2.39 -7.08 4.47
C VAL A 174 2.64 -6.58 3.05
N LEU A 175 2.46 -5.28 2.82
CA LEU A 175 2.44 -4.71 1.49
C LEU A 175 3.78 -4.08 1.07
N LEU A 176 4.79 -4.11 1.94
CA LEU A 176 6.11 -3.55 1.67
C LEU A 176 7.22 -4.54 2.04
N PRO A 177 8.28 -4.68 1.22
CA PRO A 177 9.42 -5.54 1.52
C PRO A 177 10.10 -5.20 2.85
N GLY A 178 10.23 -3.90 3.17
CA GLY A 178 10.76 -3.42 4.45
C GLY A 178 10.00 -3.95 5.65
N TYR A 179 8.66 -4.01 5.56
CA TYR A 179 7.80 -4.55 6.62
C TYR A 179 8.03 -6.03 6.85
N ARG A 180 8.13 -6.81 5.74
CA ARG A 180 8.45 -8.22 5.84
C ARG A 180 9.82 -8.43 6.52
N ARG A 181 10.85 -7.69 6.09
CA ARG A 181 12.20 -7.74 6.72
C ARG A 181 12.14 -7.45 8.21
N THR A 182 11.44 -6.38 8.62
CA THR A 182 11.27 -6.01 10.03
C THR A 182 10.61 -7.11 10.83
N LEU A 183 9.50 -7.68 10.35
CA LEU A 183 8.78 -8.74 11.07
C LEU A 183 9.58 -10.04 11.16
N VAL A 184 10.32 -10.41 10.11
CA VAL A 184 11.20 -11.58 10.10
C VAL A 184 12.37 -11.38 11.05
N ASN A 185 13.08 -10.26 10.97
CA ASN A 185 14.30 -10.01 11.74
C ASN A 185 14.00 -9.77 13.24
N LYS A 186 13.02 -8.91 13.53
CA LYS A 186 12.70 -8.54 14.93
C LYS A 186 11.92 -9.62 15.68
N TYR A 187 11.01 -10.32 15.00
CA TYR A 187 10.11 -11.29 15.65
C TYR A 187 10.36 -12.73 15.26
N SER A 188 11.35 -13.00 14.39
CA SER A 188 11.61 -14.35 13.82
C SER A 188 10.36 -14.98 13.18
N ALA A 189 9.53 -14.14 12.55
CA ALA A 189 8.26 -14.55 11.98
C ALA A 189 8.49 -15.37 10.70
N GLN A 190 7.87 -16.56 10.61
CA GLN A 190 8.00 -17.47 9.46
C GLN A 190 6.74 -17.54 8.59
N ASN A 191 5.68 -16.89 9.00
CA ASN A 191 4.36 -16.90 8.36
C ASN A 191 4.04 -15.56 7.68
N VAL A 192 5.04 -14.74 7.41
CA VAL A 192 4.88 -13.42 6.78
C VAL A 192 5.10 -13.53 5.27
N LEU A 193 4.11 -13.10 4.52
CA LEU A 193 4.10 -13.03 3.07
C LEU A 193 4.26 -11.57 2.64
N LEU A 194 4.92 -11.35 1.52
CA LEU A 194 4.82 -10.10 0.80
C LEU A 194 3.60 -10.18 -0.12
N GLY A 195 2.68 -9.25 0.03
CA GLY A 195 1.52 -9.07 -0.83
C GLY A 195 1.62 -7.73 -1.54
N THR A 196 1.08 -7.63 -2.74
CA THR A 196 0.96 -6.38 -3.47
C THR A 196 -0.28 -5.61 -3.01
N HIS A 197 -0.20 -4.29 -2.94
CA HIS A 197 -1.38 -3.46 -2.63
C HIS A 197 -2.47 -3.65 -3.68
N GLY A 198 -2.09 -3.65 -4.94
CA GLY A 198 -3.01 -3.79 -6.06
C GLY A 198 -3.61 -2.48 -6.56
N THR A 199 -3.98 -2.49 -7.82
CA THR A 199 -4.78 -1.45 -8.47
C THR A 199 -6.26 -1.79 -8.35
N PHE A 200 -7.13 -0.80 -8.44
CA PHE A 200 -8.56 -1.01 -8.18
C PHE A 200 -9.35 -1.43 -9.42
N ALA A 201 -8.85 -1.16 -10.63
CA ALA A 201 -9.46 -1.66 -11.84
C ALA A 201 -9.18 -3.16 -12.03
N SER A 202 -10.21 -3.90 -12.43
CA SER A 202 -10.06 -5.30 -12.83
C SER A 202 -9.44 -5.44 -14.22
N THR A 203 -9.67 -4.44 -15.06
CA THR A 203 -9.14 -4.33 -16.43
C THR A 203 -8.61 -2.91 -16.63
N PRO A 204 -7.31 -2.67 -16.41
CA PRO A 204 -6.72 -1.35 -16.62
C PRO A 204 -6.85 -0.90 -18.08
N GLU A 205 -7.16 0.37 -18.28
CA GLU A 205 -7.20 0.98 -19.61
C GLU A 205 -5.79 1.47 -20.01
N PRO A 206 -5.34 1.22 -21.24
CA PRO A 206 -4.05 1.73 -21.72
C PRO A 206 -3.97 3.26 -21.61
N PRO A 207 -2.77 3.83 -21.42
CA PRO A 207 -2.58 5.27 -21.37
C PRO A 207 -3.15 5.96 -22.60
N ASN A 208 -3.96 7.00 -22.40
CA ASN A 208 -4.53 7.79 -23.45
C ASN A 208 -3.90 9.18 -23.50
N PHE A 209 -2.78 9.32 -24.19
CA PHE A 209 -2.04 10.56 -24.27
C PHE A 209 -2.83 11.73 -24.89
N SER A 210 -3.84 11.45 -25.71
CA SER A 210 -4.68 12.51 -26.30
C SER A 210 -5.60 13.19 -25.29
N LYS A 211 -5.94 12.53 -24.19
CA LYS A 211 -6.73 13.12 -23.09
C LYS A 211 -5.90 14.00 -22.17
N ARG A 212 -4.57 13.91 -22.21
CA ARG A 212 -3.68 14.71 -21.38
C ARG A 212 -3.70 16.16 -21.85
N ALA A 213 -3.88 17.09 -20.91
CA ALA A 213 -3.96 18.49 -21.25
C ALA A 213 -2.66 18.95 -21.90
N ASN A 214 -2.72 19.32 -23.18
CA ASN A 214 -1.65 19.93 -23.99
C ASN A 214 -0.38 19.08 -23.96
N PRO A 215 -0.44 17.89 -24.49
CA PRO A 215 -0.11 16.71 -23.72
C PRO A 215 1.14 16.96 -22.90
N HIS A 216 1.35 16.38 -21.77
CA HIS A 216 2.59 16.47 -20.99
C HIS A 216 2.73 17.64 -20.00
N GLN A 217 1.67 18.37 -19.69
CA GLN A 217 1.78 19.58 -18.86
C GLN A 217 1.01 19.55 -17.53
N ARG A 218 0.06 18.63 -17.36
CA ARG A 218 -0.72 18.57 -16.12
C ARG A 218 0.02 17.76 -15.05
N ILE A 219 0.33 18.40 -13.93
CA ILE A 219 0.87 17.76 -12.72
C ILE A 219 -0.30 17.53 -11.76
N LEU A 220 -0.45 16.33 -11.23
CA LEU A 220 -1.45 15.96 -10.23
C LEU A 220 -0.81 15.68 -8.88
N ALA A 221 -1.37 16.23 -7.81
CA ALA A 221 -1.16 15.80 -6.44
C ALA A 221 -2.51 15.39 -5.86
N ILE A 222 -2.66 14.17 -5.34
CA ILE A 222 -3.92 13.68 -4.79
C ILE A 222 -3.70 12.96 -3.46
N GLY A 223 -4.55 13.23 -2.47
CA GLY A 223 -4.46 12.57 -1.17
C GLY A 223 -5.25 13.22 -0.05
N HIS A 224 -5.01 12.75 1.19
CA HIS A 224 -5.49 13.40 2.42
C HIS A 224 -4.34 14.21 3.03
N TRP A 225 -4.48 15.54 3.02
CA TRP A 225 -3.41 16.49 3.26
C TRP A 225 -3.29 16.94 4.72
N GLY A 226 -2.09 17.35 5.14
CA GLY A 226 -1.84 18.04 6.40
C GLY A 226 -1.19 17.23 7.51
N THR A 227 -0.75 15.99 7.24
CA THR A 227 0.13 15.22 8.13
C THR A 227 1.52 15.10 7.50
N TYR A 228 1.97 13.89 7.20
CA TYR A 228 3.20 13.65 6.42
C TYR A 228 3.01 13.90 4.92
N LYS A 229 1.78 14.03 4.42
CA LYS A 229 1.45 14.44 3.07
C LYS A 229 1.28 15.95 3.06
N ARG A 230 2.34 16.64 2.64
CA ARG A 230 2.42 18.10 2.73
C ARG A 230 2.61 18.72 1.36
N LEU A 231 1.99 19.87 1.16
CA LEU A 231 1.97 20.56 -0.13
C LEU A 231 3.02 21.68 -0.25
N GLU A 232 3.65 22.09 0.86
CA GLU A 232 4.52 23.25 0.91
C GLU A 232 5.70 23.13 -0.07
N THR A 233 6.36 21.96 -0.14
CA THR A 233 7.47 21.71 -1.06
C THR A 233 7.02 21.82 -2.52
N LEU A 234 5.83 21.30 -2.85
CA LEU A 234 5.26 21.38 -4.20
C LEU A 234 4.88 22.82 -4.57
N MET A 235 4.28 23.56 -3.63
CA MET A 235 3.94 24.98 -3.84
C MET A 235 5.19 25.84 -4.09
N ALA A 236 6.27 25.57 -3.37
CA ALA A 236 7.55 26.26 -3.59
C ALA A 236 8.23 25.86 -4.91
N ALA A 237 8.08 24.62 -5.35
CA ALA A 237 8.62 24.13 -6.62
C ALA A 237 7.88 24.68 -7.85
N PHE A 238 6.58 24.87 -7.75
CA PHE A 238 5.74 25.16 -8.92
C PHE A 238 6.11 26.47 -9.67
N PRO A 239 6.44 27.59 -9.03
CA PRO A 239 6.95 28.77 -9.72
C PRO A 239 8.25 28.53 -10.49
N LEU A 240 9.12 27.61 -10.03
CA LEU A 240 10.35 27.25 -10.75
C LEU A 240 10.01 26.43 -12.01
N ILE A 241 8.99 25.56 -11.92
CA ILE A 241 8.52 24.79 -13.07
C ILE A 241 7.95 25.73 -14.15
N LEU A 242 7.15 26.72 -13.77
CA LEU A 242 6.53 27.65 -14.71
C LEU A 242 7.56 28.51 -15.47
N LYS A 243 8.74 28.78 -14.91
CA LYS A 243 9.83 29.47 -15.62
C LYS A 243 10.34 28.65 -16.81
N GLU A 244 10.33 27.34 -16.71
CA GLU A 244 10.89 26.42 -17.69
C GLU A 244 9.83 25.77 -18.59
N VAL A 245 8.59 25.65 -18.08
CA VAL A 245 7.42 25.08 -18.75
C VAL A 245 6.22 25.98 -18.44
N PRO A 246 6.06 27.12 -19.14
CA PRO A 246 5.05 28.15 -18.85
C PRO A 246 3.61 27.64 -18.92
N GLU A 247 3.36 26.59 -19.71
CA GLU A 247 2.02 26.00 -19.90
C GLU A 247 1.68 24.97 -18.81
N ALA A 248 2.60 24.62 -17.91
CA ALA A 248 2.34 23.64 -16.87
C ALA A 248 1.15 24.03 -15.99
N LYS A 249 0.32 23.04 -15.67
CA LYS A 249 -0.83 23.20 -14.79
C LYS A 249 -0.69 22.25 -13.59
N LEU A 250 -1.04 22.74 -12.41
CA LEU A 250 -1.06 21.95 -11.20
C LEU A 250 -2.50 21.69 -10.75
N VAL A 251 -2.83 20.43 -10.53
CA VAL A 251 -4.11 20.03 -9.92
C VAL A 251 -3.81 19.44 -8.54
N VAL A 252 -4.42 20.01 -7.51
CA VAL A 252 -4.36 19.52 -6.13
C VAL A 252 -5.73 18.98 -5.78
N ALA A 253 -5.83 17.65 -5.70
CA ALA A 253 -7.07 16.95 -5.41
C ALA A 253 -7.04 16.31 -4.02
N GLY A 254 -8.24 15.99 -3.49
CA GLY A 254 -8.39 15.34 -2.20
C GLY A 254 -8.88 16.28 -1.10
N ALA A 255 -8.72 15.87 0.15
CA ALA A 255 -9.30 16.55 1.29
C ALA A 255 -8.29 16.71 2.44
N ASN A 256 -8.68 17.44 3.47
CA ASN A 256 -7.92 17.51 4.71
C ASN A 256 -7.85 16.12 5.39
N HIS A 257 -6.71 15.78 5.95
CA HIS A 257 -6.65 14.68 6.92
C HIS A 257 -7.54 15.05 8.13
N HIS A 258 -8.28 14.09 8.68
CA HIS A 258 -9.24 14.32 9.76
C HIS A 258 -8.65 15.00 11.01
N THR A 259 -7.34 14.89 11.23
CA THR A 259 -6.63 15.56 12.36
C THR A 259 -6.12 16.95 12.00
N ARG A 260 -6.28 17.43 10.76
CA ARG A 260 -5.71 18.66 10.24
C ARG A 260 -6.72 19.48 9.42
N ALA A 261 -7.88 19.71 10.01
CA ALA A 261 -8.91 20.54 9.39
C ALA A 261 -8.35 21.95 9.02
N GLY A 262 -8.72 22.46 7.85
CA GLY A 262 -8.30 23.77 7.38
C GLY A 262 -6.90 23.83 6.76
N TYR A 263 -6.12 22.74 6.72
CA TYR A 263 -4.78 22.75 6.14
C TYR A 263 -4.82 23.00 4.63
N TRP A 264 -5.64 22.28 3.91
CA TRP A 264 -5.77 22.38 2.46
C TRP A 264 -6.22 23.79 2.04
N GLU A 265 -7.20 24.36 2.75
CA GLU A 265 -7.71 25.69 2.56
C GLU A 265 -6.63 26.75 2.81
N SER A 266 -5.84 26.60 3.88
CA SER A 266 -4.74 27.51 4.19
C SER A 266 -3.64 27.51 3.12
N ILE A 267 -3.33 26.36 2.55
CA ILE A 267 -2.40 26.26 1.42
C ILE A 267 -2.97 26.94 0.18
N ARG A 268 -4.23 26.68 -0.16
CA ARG A 268 -4.91 27.30 -1.30
C ARG A 268 -4.93 28.82 -1.19
N ASP A 269 -5.34 29.32 -0.04
CA ASP A 269 -5.56 30.77 0.17
C ASP A 269 -4.23 31.56 0.23
N ALA A 270 -3.12 30.86 0.49
CA ALA A 270 -1.78 31.44 0.44
C ALA A 270 -1.20 31.54 -0.99
N GLN A 271 -1.82 30.92 -2.00
CA GLN A 271 -1.28 30.96 -3.36
C GLN A 271 -1.76 32.20 -4.12
N PRO A 272 -0.88 32.82 -4.94
CA PRO A 272 -1.28 33.84 -5.89
C PRO A 272 -2.35 33.31 -6.85
N ARG A 273 -3.40 34.13 -7.09
CA ARG A 273 -4.53 33.73 -7.95
C ARG A 273 -4.15 33.57 -9.42
N GLU A 274 -3.06 34.18 -9.82
CA GLU A 274 -2.53 34.17 -11.18
C GLU A 274 -1.84 32.85 -11.53
N LEU A 275 -1.46 32.05 -10.52
CA LEU A 275 -0.83 30.74 -10.75
C LEU A 275 -1.87 29.75 -11.29
N PRO A 276 -1.52 28.95 -12.31
CA PRO A 276 -2.40 27.94 -12.90
C PRO A 276 -2.51 26.70 -11.99
N ILE A 277 -3.04 26.89 -10.78
CA ILE A 277 -3.26 25.86 -9.77
C ILE A 277 -4.77 25.67 -9.59
N GLU A 278 -5.25 24.47 -9.87
CA GLU A 278 -6.62 24.06 -9.60
C GLU A 278 -6.66 23.27 -8.28
N PHE A 279 -7.41 23.77 -7.31
CA PHE A 279 -7.71 23.07 -6.05
C PHE A 279 -9.07 22.39 -6.17
N LYS A 280 -9.08 21.09 -6.53
CA LYS A 280 -10.28 20.35 -6.92
C LYS A 280 -11.10 19.79 -5.75
N GLY A 281 -10.50 19.67 -4.55
CA GLY A 281 -11.16 19.04 -3.41
C GLY A 281 -11.33 17.53 -3.57
N TYR A 282 -12.34 16.96 -2.91
CA TYR A 282 -12.65 15.53 -3.00
C TYR A 282 -13.03 15.15 -4.45
N VAL A 283 -12.52 14.02 -4.90
CA VAL A 283 -12.82 13.47 -6.23
C VAL A 283 -13.58 12.16 -6.04
N ALA A 284 -14.75 12.06 -6.66
CA ALA A 284 -15.54 10.82 -6.62
C ALA A 284 -14.82 9.68 -7.37
N GLU A 285 -15.10 8.43 -6.97
CA GLU A 285 -14.44 7.26 -7.59
C GLU A 285 -14.66 7.20 -9.10
N ASP A 286 -15.85 7.56 -9.56
CA ASP A 286 -16.20 7.59 -10.98
C ASP A 286 -15.43 8.65 -11.80
N ASP A 287 -14.92 9.70 -11.14
CA ASP A 287 -14.14 10.77 -11.77
C ASP A 287 -12.62 10.49 -11.77
N ILE A 288 -12.15 9.49 -11.03
CA ILE A 288 -10.74 9.12 -10.92
C ILE A 288 -10.14 8.75 -12.28
N PRO A 289 -10.80 7.92 -13.13
CA PRO A 289 -10.24 7.57 -14.44
C PRO A 289 -9.96 8.80 -15.32
N GLU A 290 -10.90 9.74 -15.42
CA GLU A 290 -10.71 10.96 -16.24
C GLU A 290 -9.62 11.85 -15.66
N LEU A 291 -9.53 11.97 -14.32
CA LEU A 291 -8.49 12.75 -13.66
C LEU A 291 -7.09 12.20 -13.99
N PHE A 292 -6.88 10.89 -13.86
CA PHE A 292 -5.58 10.27 -14.13
C PHE A 292 -5.28 10.22 -15.64
N GLN A 293 -6.23 9.90 -16.48
CA GLN A 293 -6.05 9.90 -17.95
C GLN A 293 -5.66 11.29 -18.48
N SER A 294 -6.12 12.36 -17.85
CA SER A 294 -5.76 13.73 -18.21
C SER A 294 -4.47 14.23 -17.53
N THR A 295 -3.79 13.41 -16.74
CA THR A 295 -2.59 13.77 -15.96
C THR A 295 -1.33 13.33 -16.69
N SER A 296 -0.33 14.21 -16.75
CA SER A 296 0.98 13.93 -17.32
C SER A 296 1.95 13.33 -16.30
N ILE A 297 1.90 13.81 -15.05
CA ILE A 297 2.78 13.36 -13.96
C ILE A 297 2.00 13.38 -12.64
N LEU A 298 2.06 12.30 -11.89
CA LEU A 298 1.68 12.28 -10.48
C LEU A 298 2.86 12.71 -9.62
N VAL A 299 2.63 13.59 -8.65
CA VAL A 299 3.61 13.97 -7.64
C VAL A 299 3.13 13.56 -6.24
N LEU A 300 4.03 12.94 -5.46
CA LEU A 300 3.80 12.55 -4.08
C LEU A 300 4.74 13.35 -3.17
N PRO A 301 4.34 14.58 -2.77
CA PRO A 301 5.17 15.49 -2.00
C PRO A 301 5.07 15.17 -0.50
N TYR A 302 5.62 14.02 -0.09
CA TYR A 302 5.51 13.51 1.26
C TYR A 302 6.81 13.71 2.04
N ASP A 303 6.70 13.97 3.34
CA ASP A 303 7.85 14.04 4.26
C ASP A 303 8.19 12.66 4.83
N SER A 304 7.22 11.77 4.92
CA SER A 304 7.39 10.37 5.31
C SER A 304 6.28 9.51 4.69
N ALA A 305 6.37 8.20 4.84
CA ALA A 305 5.32 7.28 4.43
C ALA A 305 5.03 6.28 5.54
N THR A 306 3.77 5.87 5.63
CA THR A 306 3.32 4.77 6.47
C THR A 306 2.47 3.84 5.62
N GLY A 307 3.09 2.83 5.02
CA GLY A 307 2.42 1.88 4.15
C GLY A 307 2.56 2.17 2.66
N SER A 308 1.94 1.35 1.86
CA SER A 308 1.89 1.46 0.42
C SER A 308 1.04 2.67 -0.02
N SER A 309 1.33 3.20 -1.20
CA SER A 309 0.67 4.42 -1.71
C SER A 309 -0.44 4.09 -2.70
N GLY A 310 -1.70 4.26 -2.30
CA GLY A 310 -2.85 4.13 -3.20
C GLY A 310 -2.74 4.99 -4.46
N PRO A 311 -2.43 6.30 -4.37
CA PRO A 311 -2.23 7.15 -5.54
C PRO A 311 -1.12 6.67 -6.50
N ALA A 312 -0.01 6.08 -5.97
CA ALA A 312 1.02 5.51 -6.84
C ALA A 312 0.49 4.31 -7.63
N HIS A 313 -0.31 3.44 -7.01
CA HIS A 313 -0.93 2.31 -7.70
C HIS A 313 -1.97 2.77 -8.73
N GLN A 314 -2.76 3.80 -8.41
CA GLN A 314 -3.66 4.41 -9.38
C GLN A 314 -2.90 5.02 -10.58
N ALA A 315 -1.73 5.66 -10.33
CA ALA A 315 -0.90 6.14 -11.44
C ALA A 315 -0.42 5.00 -12.34
N CYS A 316 -0.06 3.85 -11.78
CA CYS A 316 0.29 2.67 -12.55
C CYS A 316 -0.92 2.12 -13.34
N GLU A 317 -2.11 2.14 -12.75
CA GLU A 317 -3.34 1.72 -13.41
C GLU A 317 -3.61 2.47 -14.72
N PHE A 318 -3.29 3.77 -14.76
CA PHE A 318 -3.50 4.65 -15.91
C PHE A 318 -2.21 4.98 -16.67
N GLY A 319 -1.11 4.32 -16.37
CA GLY A 319 0.18 4.59 -17.01
C GLY A 319 0.61 6.05 -16.85
N VAL A 320 0.64 6.58 -15.64
CA VAL A 320 1.06 7.95 -15.34
C VAL A 320 2.47 7.92 -14.72
N PRO A 321 3.44 8.69 -15.25
CA PRO A 321 4.74 8.90 -14.63
C PRO A 321 4.62 9.41 -13.20
N ILE A 322 5.53 9.00 -12.32
CA ILE A 322 5.49 9.33 -10.89
C ILE A 322 6.78 10.06 -10.50
N VAL A 323 6.62 11.14 -9.73
CA VAL A 323 7.70 11.78 -8.96
C VAL A 323 7.34 11.71 -7.49
N CYS A 324 8.22 11.18 -6.65
CA CYS A 324 7.97 11.10 -5.22
C CYS A 324 9.21 11.44 -4.38
N ALA A 325 8.98 11.76 -3.11
CA ALA A 325 10.06 11.96 -2.15
C ALA A 325 10.87 10.68 -1.97
N ASP A 326 12.19 10.83 -1.77
CA ASP A 326 13.13 9.72 -1.54
C ASP A 326 12.95 9.14 -0.14
N ILE A 327 11.94 8.31 0.01
CA ILE A 327 11.54 7.65 1.25
C ILE A 327 11.86 6.15 1.13
N PRO A 328 12.50 5.51 2.13
CA PRO A 328 12.85 4.09 2.06
C PRO A 328 11.69 3.15 1.73
N ASP A 329 10.50 3.42 2.26
CA ASP A 329 9.30 2.62 1.97
C ASP A 329 8.91 2.72 0.48
N PHE A 330 9.04 3.89 -0.13
CA PHE A 330 8.79 4.08 -1.56
C PHE A 330 9.85 3.41 -2.44
N ARG A 331 11.13 3.47 -2.06
CA ARG A 331 12.17 2.74 -2.79
C ARG A 331 11.89 1.23 -2.80
N GLY A 332 11.53 0.67 -1.64
CA GLY A 332 11.17 -0.73 -1.53
C GLY A 332 9.98 -1.11 -2.39
N MET A 333 8.91 -0.31 -2.37
CA MET A 333 7.71 -0.50 -3.18
C MET A 333 8.03 -0.46 -4.68
N VAL A 334 8.72 0.59 -5.12
CA VAL A 334 9.07 0.82 -6.53
C VAL A 334 9.89 -0.33 -7.10
N THR A 335 10.88 -0.82 -6.34
CA THR A 335 11.72 -1.94 -6.77
C THR A 335 10.95 -3.26 -6.83
N ASP A 336 10.09 -3.54 -5.82
CA ASP A 336 9.35 -4.79 -5.74
C ASP A 336 8.24 -4.89 -6.81
N GLU A 337 7.65 -3.77 -7.15
CA GLU A 337 6.50 -3.69 -8.05
C GLU A 337 6.87 -3.17 -9.46
N ASP A 338 8.16 -3.04 -9.77
CA ASP A 338 8.72 -2.62 -11.08
C ASP A 338 8.14 -1.30 -11.60
N MET A 339 7.93 -0.33 -10.71
CA MET A 339 7.40 0.98 -11.07
C MET A 339 8.48 1.90 -11.63
N ALA A 340 8.13 2.72 -12.62
CA ALA A 340 8.96 3.83 -13.09
C ALA A 340 8.71 5.10 -12.28
N VAL A 341 9.64 5.45 -11.40
CA VAL A 341 9.53 6.58 -10.49
C VAL A 341 10.82 7.40 -10.48
N ARG A 342 10.69 8.73 -10.47
CA ARG A 342 11.81 9.60 -10.15
C ARG A 342 11.72 10.09 -8.71
N PHE A 343 12.84 10.00 -8.02
CA PHE A 343 12.93 10.43 -6.63
C PHE A 343 13.50 11.85 -6.53
N TYR A 344 13.01 12.62 -5.56
CA TYR A 344 13.59 13.90 -5.16
C TYR A 344 13.89 13.91 -3.66
N ARG A 345 14.86 14.71 -3.22
CA ARG A 345 15.23 14.83 -1.80
C ARG A 345 14.10 15.42 -0.98
N ILE A 346 13.74 14.78 0.13
CA ILE A 346 12.65 15.20 1.02
C ILE A 346 12.80 16.70 1.37
N GLY A 347 11.74 17.48 1.15
CA GLY A 347 11.70 18.91 1.47
C GLY A 347 12.47 19.80 0.49
N ASP A 348 13.19 19.26 -0.49
CA ASP A 348 13.94 20.03 -1.48
C ASP A 348 13.06 20.36 -2.68
N HIS A 349 12.58 21.60 -2.71
CA HIS A 349 11.69 22.08 -3.77
C HIS A 349 12.42 22.33 -5.10
N GLU A 350 13.73 22.62 -5.08
CA GLU A 350 14.54 22.79 -6.30
C GLU A 350 14.74 21.46 -7.00
N ASP A 351 15.11 20.41 -6.23
CA ASP A 351 15.24 19.06 -6.75
C ASP A 351 13.90 18.55 -7.27
N LEU A 352 12.80 18.74 -6.52
CA LEU A 352 11.46 18.41 -6.99
C LEU A 352 11.14 19.07 -8.33
N ALA A 353 11.41 20.39 -8.45
CA ALA A 353 11.17 21.12 -9.69
C ALA A 353 12.01 20.53 -10.85
N GLN A 354 13.28 20.24 -10.63
CA GLN A 354 14.17 19.63 -11.63
C GLN A 354 13.64 18.28 -12.13
N GLN A 355 13.17 17.38 -11.23
CA GLN A 355 12.63 16.09 -11.62
C GLN A 355 11.36 16.25 -12.46
N LEU A 356 10.47 17.17 -12.09
CA LEU A 356 9.24 17.43 -12.83
C LEU A 356 9.52 18.08 -14.20
N ILE A 357 10.38 19.09 -14.27
CA ILE A 357 10.79 19.75 -15.51
C ILE A 357 11.41 18.73 -16.48
N ARG A 358 12.28 17.85 -16.00
CA ARG A 358 12.92 16.83 -16.83
C ARG A 358 11.90 15.94 -17.54
N ILE A 359 10.85 15.49 -16.82
CA ILE A 359 9.80 14.68 -17.44
C ILE A 359 8.93 15.52 -18.38
N LEU A 360 8.53 16.73 -17.98
CA LEU A 360 7.67 17.60 -18.79
C LEU A 360 8.32 17.99 -20.11
N LYS A 361 9.65 18.16 -20.16
CA LYS A 361 10.40 18.51 -21.38
C LYS A 361 10.81 17.31 -22.24
N SER A 362 10.60 16.06 -21.82
CA SER A 362 10.96 14.87 -22.59
C SER A 362 9.75 13.96 -22.80
N PRO A 363 9.07 14.07 -23.93
CA PRO A 363 7.95 13.19 -24.29
C PRO A 363 8.35 11.72 -24.29
N GLU A 364 9.58 11.40 -24.71
CA GLU A 364 10.09 10.02 -24.79
C GLU A 364 10.26 9.43 -23.38
N LEU A 365 10.82 10.20 -22.45
CA LEU A 365 10.94 9.79 -21.04
C LEU A 365 9.57 9.59 -20.43
N GLN A 366 8.65 10.52 -20.68
CA GLN A 366 7.29 10.45 -20.17
C GLN A 366 6.56 9.22 -20.68
N GLN A 367 6.67 8.93 -21.98
CA GLN A 367 6.08 7.74 -22.57
C GLN A 367 6.69 6.46 -22.02
N SER A 368 8.01 6.36 -21.93
CA SER A 368 8.71 5.21 -21.36
C SER A 368 8.28 4.92 -19.91
N MET A 369 8.24 5.96 -19.07
CA MET A 369 7.74 5.82 -17.69
C MET A 369 6.27 5.41 -17.65
N ALA A 370 5.44 5.96 -18.53
CA ALA A 370 4.02 5.64 -18.59
C ALA A 370 3.78 4.18 -18.99
N GLU A 371 4.51 3.67 -19.98
CA GLU A 371 4.42 2.29 -20.44
C GLU A 371 4.88 1.30 -19.36
N GLN A 372 5.98 1.58 -18.67
CA GLN A 372 6.45 0.76 -17.57
C GLN A 372 5.45 0.75 -16.40
N ASN A 373 4.94 1.91 -16.00
CA ASN A 373 3.95 2.00 -14.92
C ASN A 373 2.65 1.27 -15.30
N PHE A 374 2.21 1.37 -16.54
CA PHE A 374 1.05 0.63 -17.00
C PHE A 374 1.30 -0.89 -16.97
N ALA A 375 2.47 -1.35 -17.40
CA ALA A 375 2.84 -2.77 -17.34
C ALA A 375 2.85 -3.27 -15.88
N ALA A 376 3.41 -2.49 -14.94
CA ALA A 376 3.34 -2.78 -13.52
C ALA A 376 1.88 -2.82 -13.02
N GLY A 377 1.04 -1.86 -13.42
CA GLY A 377 -0.38 -1.81 -13.07
C GLY A 377 -1.16 -3.04 -13.54
N VAL A 378 -0.89 -3.55 -14.75
CA VAL A 378 -1.49 -4.78 -15.27
C VAL A 378 -1.13 -5.99 -14.41
N GLN A 379 0.10 -6.09 -13.93
CA GLN A 379 0.53 -7.17 -13.05
C GLN A 379 -0.12 -7.09 -11.67
N MET A 380 -0.37 -5.87 -11.18
CA MET A 380 -0.90 -5.58 -9.85
C MET A 380 -2.42 -5.45 -9.81
N THR A 381 -3.16 -5.88 -10.83
CA THR A 381 -4.64 -5.78 -10.76
C THR A 381 -5.18 -6.46 -9.53
N MET A 382 -6.23 -5.92 -8.93
CA MET A 382 -6.89 -6.56 -7.76
C MET A 382 -7.29 -8.01 -8.08
N SER A 383 -7.64 -8.31 -9.31
CA SER A 383 -7.93 -9.67 -9.77
C SER A 383 -6.71 -10.60 -9.62
N ASN A 384 -5.50 -10.15 -10.00
CA ASN A 384 -4.26 -10.91 -9.83
C ASN A 384 -3.89 -11.05 -8.35
N VAL A 385 -4.01 -9.99 -7.58
CA VAL A 385 -3.76 -10.00 -6.12
C VAL A 385 -4.65 -11.02 -5.44
N ILE A 386 -5.96 -11.00 -5.71
CA ILE A 386 -6.92 -11.96 -5.14
C ILE A 386 -6.65 -13.38 -5.62
N ALA A 387 -6.31 -13.57 -6.90
CA ALA A 387 -5.93 -14.89 -7.42
C ALA A 387 -4.73 -15.48 -6.67
N ASN A 388 -3.71 -14.66 -6.34
CA ASN A 388 -2.54 -15.09 -5.58
C ASN A 388 -2.92 -15.49 -4.14
N TYR A 389 -3.75 -14.72 -3.45
CA TYR A 389 -4.26 -15.09 -2.12
C TYR A 389 -5.06 -16.39 -2.16
N LEU A 390 -5.94 -16.57 -3.14
CA LEU A 390 -6.74 -17.79 -3.27
C LEU A 390 -5.87 -19.03 -3.56
N ARG A 391 -4.82 -18.90 -4.40
CA ARG A 391 -3.83 -19.97 -4.62
C ARG A 391 -3.12 -20.32 -3.32
N TRP A 392 -2.69 -19.33 -2.55
CA TRP A 392 -2.07 -19.50 -1.25
C TRP A 392 -3.00 -20.22 -0.27
N PHE A 393 -4.26 -19.82 -0.18
CA PHE A 393 -5.23 -20.46 0.70
C PHE A 393 -5.47 -21.92 0.31
N LYS A 394 -5.65 -22.21 -0.98
CA LYS A 394 -5.80 -23.59 -1.50
C LYS A 394 -4.59 -24.45 -1.19
N LEU A 395 -3.38 -23.93 -1.36
CA LEU A 395 -2.13 -24.63 -1.04
C LEU A 395 -2.07 -25.00 0.45
N ASN A 396 -2.40 -24.06 1.33
CA ASN A 396 -2.38 -24.32 2.78
C ASN A 396 -3.48 -25.31 3.22
N GLN A 397 -4.66 -25.27 2.60
CA GLN A 397 -5.70 -26.26 2.85
C GLN A 397 -5.25 -27.66 2.39
N ALA A 398 -4.64 -27.77 1.20
CA ALA A 398 -4.10 -29.05 0.70
C ALA A 398 -3.00 -29.59 1.64
N LYS A 399 -2.06 -28.73 2.08
CA LYS A 399 -1.03 -29.08 3.06
C LYS A 399 -1.64 -29.61 4.36
N LYS A 400 -2.68 -28.96 4.89
CA LYS A 400 -3.38 -29.39 6.11
C LYS A 400 -4.03 -30.76 5.94
N ARG A 401 -4.67 -31.05 4.79
CA ARG A 401 -5.26 -32.34 4.47
C ARG A 401 -4.20 -33.46 4.48
N VAL A 402 -3.12 -33.27 3.70
CA VAL A 402 -2.02 -34.23 3.65
C VAL A 402 -1.42 -34.47 5.03
N LEU A 403 -1.20 -33.43 5.84
CA LEU A 403 -0.68 -33.63 7.20
C LEU A 403 -1.64 -34.39 8.11
N ASN A 404 -2.95 -34.17 7.97
CA ASN A 404 -3.96 -34.90 8.71
C ASN A 404 -4.02 -36.37 8.28
N ASP A 405 -3.96 -36.65 6.97
CA ASP A 405 -3.96 -38.01 6.41
C ASP A 405 -2.71 -38.79 6.82
N LEU A 406 -1.57 -38.12 6.96
CA LEU A 406 -0.32 -38.74 7.46
C LEU A 406 -0.24 -38.83 8.99
N SER A 407 -1.14 -38.19 9.73
CA SER A 407 -1.14 -38.17 11.19
C SER A 407 -1.24 -39.56 11.82
N PRO A 408 -2.10 -40.48 11.33
CA PRO A 408 -2.14 -41.86 11.84
C PRO A 408 -0.83 -42.65 11.63
N MET A 409 -0.14 -42.41 10.50
CA MET A 409 1.14 -43.06 10.19
C MET A 409 2.28 -42.53 11.05
N ARG A 410 2.24 -41.27 11.44
CA ARG A 410 3.29 -40.63 12.26
C ARG A 410 3.40 -41.21 13.66
N SER A 411 2.31 -41.75 14.24
CA SER A 411 2.33 -42.36 15.58
C SER A 411 3.10 -43.69 15.65
N HIS A 412 3.39 -44.28 14.51
CA HIS A 412 4.05 -45.62 14.42
C HIS A 412 5.54 -45.53 14.04
N ILE A 413 6.07 -44.33 13.80
CA ILE A 413 7.46 -44.16 13.38
C ILE A 413 8.25 -43.40 14.47
N PRO A 414 9.21 -44.03 15.17
CA PRO A 414 9.88 -43.44 16.34
C PRO A 414 10.60 -42.12 16.06
N TRP A 415 11.14 -41.90 14.86
CA TRP A 415 11.84 -40.68 14.48
C TRP A 415 10.91 -39.48 14.22
N THR A 416 9.59 -39.68 14.10
CA THR A 416 8.63 -38.57 13.98
C THR A 416 8.41 -37.83 15.28
N GLN A 417 8.81 -38.38 16.45
CA GLN A 417 8.82 -37.66 17.73
C GLN A 417 9.87 -36.55 17.74
N ALA A 418 11.02 -36.78 17.14
CA ALA A 418 12.07 -35.76 16.99
C ALA A 418 11.64 -34.61 16.06
N MET A 419 10.76 -34.88 15.08
CA MET A 419 10.20 -33.82 14.21
C MET A 419 9.10 -33.01 14.90
N ARG A 420 8.40 -33.54 15.92
CA ARG A 420 7.40 -32.78 16.68
C ARG A 420 8.02 -31.68 17.55
N SER A 421 9.26 -31.85 18.00
CA SER A 421 10.00 -30.83 18.74
C SER A 421 10.58 -29.71 17.82
N ASN A 422 10.60 -29.92 16.52
CA ASN A 422 11.09 -29.02 15.49
C ASN A 422 9.99 -28.68 14.47
N GLU A 423 8.75 -28.43 14.90
CA GLU A 423 7.75 -27.75 14.06
C GLU A 423 8.09 -26.26 13.80
N ARG A 424 9.35 -26.03 13.49
CA ARG A 424 9.71 -24.92 12.63
C ARG A 424 9.22 -25.34 11.24
N SER A 425 8.28 -24.58 10.68
CA SER A 425 7.82 -24.78 9.31
C SER A 425 9.02 -25.11 8.42
N PRO A 426 8.94 -26.15 7.55
CA PRO A 426 10.04 -26.39 6.63
C PRO A 426 10.30 -25.08 5.89
N HIS A 427 11.54 -24.65 5.93
CA HIS A 427 12.02 -23.59 5.06
C HIS A 427 11.73 -24.03 3.61
N TRP A 428 10.63 -23.62 3.06
CA TRP A 428 10.52 -23.40 1.65
C TRP A 428 11.27 -22.07 1.43
N GLY A 429 12.58 -22.12 1.75
CA GLY A 429 13.45 -21.00 1.53
C GLY A 429 14.08 -21.27 0.19
N LEU A 430 13.74 -20.50 -0.74
CA LEU A 430 14.76 -19.54 -1.17
C LEU A 430 15.23 -18.82 0.10
N GLN A 431 16.41 -19.18 0.62
CA GLN A 431 17.24 -18.25 1.37
C GLN A 431 17.60 -17.15 0.37
N GLU A 432 16.71 -16.21 0.18
CA GLU A 432 17.09 -14.89 -0.28
C GLU A 432 17.95 -14.34 0.86
N THR A 433 19.25 -14.58 0.78
CA THR A 433 20.24 -13.76 1.43
C THR A 433 20.05 -12.39 0.81
N PHE A 434 19.27 -11.54 1.48
CA PHE A 434 19.23 -10.13 1.12
C PHE A 434 20.64 -9.59 1.32
N PRO A 435 21.30 -9.02 0.28
CA PRO A 435 22.57 -8.37 0.48
C PRO A 435 22.40 -7.29 1.53
N ASP A 436 23.38 -7.20 2.44
CA ASP A 436 23.42 -6.13 3.44
C ASP A 436 23.41 -4.79 2.71
N GLU A 437 22.40 -3.97 2.92
CA GLU A 437 22.19 -2.67 2.24
C GLU A 437 23.27 -1.63 2.62
N THR A 438 24.33 -2.03 3.35
CA THR A 438 25.39 -1.12 3.77
C THR A 438 26.54 -1.00 2.77
N GLU A 439 26.65 -1.90 1.78
CA GLU A 439 27.68 -1.77 0.74
C GLU A 439 27.12 -2.22 -0.63
N ASN A 440 26.94 -1.29 -1.52
CA ASN A 440 26.51 -1.37 -2.91
C ASN A 440 24.99 -1.29 -3.11
N GLY A 441 24.54 -0.05 -3.26
CA GLY A 441 23.26 0.23 -3.91
C GLY A 441 23.24 -0.41 -5.30
N SER A 442 22.56 -1.54 -5.45
CA SER A 442 22.14 -1.98 -6.77
C SER A 442 21.33 -0.85 -7.37
N PRO A 443 21.64 -0.39 -8.57
CA PRO A 443 20.91 0.71 -9.18
C PRO A 443 19.46 0.24 -9.33
N VAL A 444 18.57 0.82 -8.55
CA VAL A 444 17.18 0.94 -8.96
C VAL A 444 17.27 1.52 -10.36
N LEU A 445 16.65 0.88 -11.36
CA LEU A 445 16.56 1.42 -12.71
C LEU A 445 15.88 2.80 -12.64
N ILE A 446 16.69 3.79 -12.26
CA ILE A 446 16.38 5.18 -12.50
C ILE A 446 16.60 5.29 -13.99
N VAL A 447 15.61 5.72 -14.73
CA VAL A 447 15.65 5.93 -16.18
C VAL A 447 16.83 6.85 -16.62
N ASP A 448 17.66 7.30 -15.68
CA ASP A 448 18.87 8.07 -15.92
C ASP A 448 19.99 7.29 -16.63
N ASP A 449 20.02 5.95 -16.56
CA ASP A 449 21.13 5.17 -17.14
C ASP A 449 20.95 4.82 -18.65
N ILE A 450 19.80 5.13 -19.23
CA ILE A 450 19.56 4.86 -20.67
C ILE A 450 20.39 5.79 -21.59
N THR A 451 20.94 6.91 -21.05
CA THR A 451 21.69 7.90 -21.85
C THR A 451 23.21 7.93 -21.58
N LYS A 452 23.73 7.10 -20.67
CA LYS A 452 25.19 6.96 -20.51
C LYS A 452 25.69 5.78 -21.33
N PRO A 453 26.75 5.94 -22.16
CA PRO A 453 27.36 4.82 -22.82
C PRO A 453 27.91 3.85 -21.77
N SER A 454 27.75 2.55 -21.98
CA SER A 454 28.16 1.50 -21.06
C SER A 454 29.63 1.65 -20.65
N PRO A 455 30.03 1.30 -19.40
CA PRO A 455 31.42 1.41 -18.92
C PRO A 455 32.45 0.65 -19.77
N GLU A 456 32.01 -0.31 -20.61
CA GLU A 456 32.92 -1.03 -21.54
C GLU A 456 33.47 -0.15 -22.64
N SER A 457 32.90 1.00 -22.98
CA SER A 457 33.44 1.91 -24.00
C SER A 457 34.57 2.81 -23.47
N GLU A 458 34.69 3.00 -22.15
CA GLU A 458 35.81 3.78 -21.55
C GLU A 458 37.03 2.92 -21.21
N SER A 459 36.85 1.63 -20.91
CA SER A 459 37.97 0.71 -20.69
C SER A 459 38.74 0.41 -21.98
N ALA A 460 38.09 0.43 -23.15
CA ALA A 460 38.73 0.23 -24.44
C ALA A 460 39.59 1.43 -24.88
N LYS A 461 39.23 2.66 -24.44
CA LYS A 461 40.07 3.85 -24.73
C LYS A 461 41.30 3.96 -23.83
N GLY A 462 41.23 3.43 -22.60
CA GLY A 462 42.39 3.37 -21.68
C GLY A 462 43.47 2.37 -22.11
N TYR A 463 43.05 1.25 -22.70
CA TYR A 463 43.96 0.18 -23.11
C TYR A 463 44.77 0.53 -24.39
N THR A 464 44.21 1.32 -25.30
CA THR A 464 44.91 1.82 -26.48
C THR A 464 45.94 2.93 -26.17
N ALA A 465 45.66 3.74 -25.14
CA ALA A 465 46.60 4.81 -24.71
C ALA A 465 47.83 4.28 -23.96
N GLN A 466 47.72 3.17 -23.23
CA GLN A 466 48.85 2.52 -22.56
C GLN A 466 49.76 1.75 -23.53
N LYS A 467 49.24 1.12 -24.58
CA LYS A 467 50.06 0.48 -25.61
C LYS A 467 50.86 1.47 -26.48
N ALA A 468 50.32 2.66 -26.70
CA ALA A 468 51.01 3.71 -27.46
C ALA A 468 52.18 4.38 -26.66
N LYS A 469 52.14 4.34 -25.31
CA LYS A 469 53.22 4.83 -24.46
C LYS A 469 54.35 3.79 -24.24
N ALA A 470 54.06 2.51 -24.35
CA ALA A 470 55.06 1.44 -24.24
C ALA A 470 55.89 1.27 -25.52
N SER A 471 55.35 1.62 -26.71
CA SER A 471 56.04 1.55 -28.02
C SER A 471 56.97 2.75 -28.32
N LYS A 472 57.05 3.75 -27.46
CA LYS A 472 57.96 4.91 -27.61
C LYS A 472 59.13 4.88 -26.61
N ARG A 473 59.38 3.75 -25.93
CA ARG A 473 60.49 3.55 -25.00
C ARG A 473 61.27 2.23 -25.24
N ALA A 474 61.27 1.73 -26.47
CA ALA A 474 62.15 0.68 -26.93
C ALA A 474 62.91 1.17 -28.19
#